data_0d3b4338e8beadbf3a4925aae13db1d4
#
_entry.id   0d3b4338e8beadbf3a4925aae13db1d4
#
_cell.length_a   1.000
_cell.length_b   1.000
_cell.length_c   1.000
_cell.angle_alpha   90.00
_cell.angle_beta   90.00
_cell.angle_gamma   90.00
#
_symmetry.space_group_name_H-M   'P 1'
#
loop_
_entity.id
_entity.type
_entity.pdbx_description
1 polymer ?
#
loop_
_entity_poly.entity_id
_entity_poly.type
_entity_poly.pdbx_seq_one_letter_code
_entity_poly.pdbx_strand_id
1 'polypeptide(L)'
;VSVLRASRAAILAAALAAAPVEAAPDLVREELRATTADGVGIRIREVRPRAGAAGEPIILVHGARVPGIASFDLDVPGGSLAADLAERLGRAVFVMDARGYGGSDRPAAMDRPAAESRPLSRGHEVVRDIDAVARLAAERTGTDTVALVGWATGGMWSAWYASLWPERVGHLVVLNALYGGTDRHPTLGPGSPAADPDHPGRLSPKVGGYTLNTAAMLFPSWDRTIPAENKASWRDPAVAEAYARVALASDPAADTRDPPAFRAPAGATEDSFYQAGGRRLFDAGSITAPVLLVRSEYDFWSRPEDLAAFADDAMRSEGVRSVTLPGATHYAHLDRPEHGRDALIAEIAAFLGPQSD
;
A
#
# COMPACT_ATOMS: atom_id res chain seq x y z
N VAL A 1 -19.41 -23.94 81.77
CA VAL A 1 -18.36 -23.05 81.39
C VAL A 1 -18.08 -23.36 79.93
N SER A 2 -18.68 -22.58 78.97
CA SER A 2 -18.46 -22.71 77.52
C SER A 2 -17.80 -21.44 77.01
N VAL A 3 -16.64 -21.56 76.39
CA VAL A 3 -15.86 -20.47 75.82
C VAL A 3 -16.16 -20.42 74.32
N LEU A 4 -16.87 -19.39 73.86
CA LEU A 4 -17.04 -19.09 72.44
C LEU A 4 -15.72 -18.49 71.87
N ARG A 5 -15.14 -19.16 70.94
CA ARG A 5 -14.08 -18.61 70.09
C ARG A 5 -14.70 -17.87 68.85
N ALA A 6 -14.52 -16.57 68.78
CA ALA A 6 -14.85 -15.75 67.63
C ALA A 6 -13.72 -15.81 66.56
N SER A 7 -13.99 -16.38 65.44
CA SER A 7 -13.08 -16.34 64.28
C SER A 7 -13.24 -15.02 63.57
N ARG A 8 -12.19 -14.22 63.48
CA ARG A 8 -12.12 -13.01 62.62
C ARG A 8 -11.71 -13.45 61.21
N ALA A 9 -12.62 -13.32 60.26
CA ALA A 9 -12.30 -13.45 58.84
C ALA A 9 -11.69 -12.12 58.36
N ALA A 10 -10.44 -12.16 57.92
CA ALA A 10 -9.79 -11.04 57.23
C ALA A 10 -10.19 -11.05 55.79
N ILE A 11 -10.93 -10.02 55.32
CA ILE A 11 -11.24 -9.80 53.92
C ILE A 11 -10.03 -9.11 53.29
N LEU A 12 -9.32 -9.84 52.42
CA LEU A 12 -8.23 -9.30 51.61
C LEU A 12 -8.89 -8.57 50.40
N ALA A 13 -8.90 -7.25 50.38
CA ALA A 13 -9.29 -6.46 49.22
C ALA A 13 -8.12 -6.46 48.23
N ALA A 14 -8.24 -7.23 47.13
CA ALA A 14 -7.33 -7.14 46.00
C ALA A 14 -7.64 -5.86 45.21
N ALA A 15 -6.76 -4.88 45.28
CA ALA A 15 -6.80 -3.73 44.40
C ALA A 15 -6.41 -4.18 43.00
N LEU A 16 -7.36 -4.24 42.05
CA LEU A 16 -7.06 -4.32 40.65
C LEU A 16 -6.42 -2.98 40.27
N ALA A 17 -5.11 -2.98 40.01
CA ALA A 17 -4.45 -1.89 39.35
C ALA A 17 -4.96 -1.86 37.89
N ALA A 18 -5.71 -0.83 37.53
CA ALA A 18 -6.06 -0.56 36.14
C ALA A 18 -4.75 -0.33 35.37
N ALA A 19 -4.52 -1.14 34.34
CA ALA A 19 -3.43 -0.88 33.42
C ALA A 19 -3.61 0.55 32.85
N PRO A 20 -2.52 1.31 32.66
CA PRO A 20 -2.61 2.62 32.04
C PRO A 20 -3.25 2.45 30.65
N VAL A 21 -4.34 3.18 30.40
CA VAL A 21 -4.88 3.36 29.06
C VAL A 21 -3.79 4.11 28.30
N GLU A 22 -3.14 3.44 27.38
CA GLU A 22 -2.17 4.05 26.48
C GLU A 22 -2.88 5.17 25.73
N ALA A 23 -2.41 6.40 25.92
CA ALA A 23 -3.03 7.56 25.27
C ALA A 23 -2.96 7.35 23.76
N ALA A 24 -4.06 7.60 23.06
CA ALA A 24 -4.07 7.55 21.60
C ALA A 24 -2.93 8.41 21.05
N PRO A 25 -2.21 7.96 20.01
CA PRO A 25 -1.06 8.66 19.47
C PRO A 25 -1.42 10.09 19.06
N ASP A 26 -0.64 11.06 19.52
CA ASP A 26 -0.85 12.47 19.20
C ASP A 26 -0.25 12.78 17.83
N LEU A 27 -1.01 12.44 16.77
CA LEU A 27 -0.63 12.62 15.38
C LEU A 27 -1.33 13.82 14.74
N VAL A 28 -0.62 14.51 13.88
CA VAL A 28 -1.16 15.54 12.98
C VAL A 28 -1.37 14.94 11.61
N ARG A 29 -2.52 15.22 10.99
CA ARG A 29 -2.82 14.93 9.59
C ARG A 29 -2.99 16.24 8.83
N GLU A 30 -2.21 16.43 7.77
CA GLU A 30 -2.23 17.64 6.94
C GLU A 30 -2.45 17.25 5.48
N GLU A 31 -3.43 17.89 4.82
CA GLU A 31 -3.67 17.71 3.39
C GLU A 31 -2.75 18.63 2.60
N LEU A 32 -2.00 18.07 1.68
CA LEU A 32 -1.02 18.75 0.85
C LEU A 32 -1.29 18.48 -0.63
N ARG A 33 -0.66 19.30 -1.47
CA ARG A 33 -0.69 19.10 -2.92
C ARG A 33 0.67 19.40 -3.53
N ALA A 34 1.19 18.48 -4.35
CA ALA A 34 2.35 18.67 -5.20
C ALA A 34 1.91 18.81 -6.65
N THR A 35 2.70 19.51 -7.47
CA THR A 35 2.48 19.59 -8.92
C THR A 35 3.62 18.91 -9.64
N THR A 36 3.30 17.97 -10.52
CA THR A 36 4.28 17.26 -11.34
C THR A 36 4.87 18.16 -12.42
N ALA A 37 5.99 17.74 -13.01
CA ALA A 37 6.63 18.48 -14.11
C ALA A 37 5.71 18.64 -15.36
N ASP A 38 4.75 17.74 -15.55
CA ASP A 38 3.75 17.80 -16.61
C ASP A 38 2.41 18.45 -16.17
N GLY A 39 2.42 19.13 -15.01
CA GLY A 39 1.34 20.01 -14.56
C GLY A 39 0.19 19.29 -13.85
N VAL A 40 0.33 18.03 -13.48
CA VAL A 40 -0.71 17.27 -12.76
C VAL A 40 -0.61 17.53 -11.27
N GLY A 41 -1.71 17.91 -10.64
CA GLY A 41 -1.80 18.08 -9.19
C GLY A 41 -1.98 16.75 -8.47
N ILE A 42 -1.08 16.42 -7.56
CA ILE A 42 -1.07 15.20 -6.77
C ILE A 42 -1.50 15.52 -5.33
N ARG A 43 -2.57 14.87 -4.87
CA ARG A 43 -3.01 14.95 -3.48
C ARG A 43 -2.14 14.08 -2.60
N ILE A 44 -1.81 14.62 -1.43
CA ILE A 44 -0.98 13.96 -0.43
C ILE A 44 -1.61 14.21 0.94
N ARG A 45 -1.56 13.21 1.84
CA ARG A 45 -1.78 13.41 3.27
C ARG A 45 -0.49 13.16 4.01
N GLU A 46 0.01 14.17 4.72
CA GLU A 46 1.08 14.00 5.68
C GLU A 46 0.51 13.54 7.02
N VAL A 47 1.09 12.48 7.59
CA VAL A 47 0.81 11.99 8.94
C VAL A 47 2.11 12.02 9.72
N ARG A 48 2.14 12.74 10.85
CA ARG A 48 3.36 12.92 11.65
C ARG A 48 3.08 13.09 13.14
N PRO A 49 4.04 12.76 14.01
CA PRO A 49 3.93 13.09 15.43
C PRO A 49 3.77 14.60 15.65
N ARG A 50 2.86 15.01 16.55
CA ARG A 50 2.68 16.42 16.90
C ARG A 50 3.93 17.03 17.52
N ALA A 51 4.71 16.24 18.26
CA ALA A 51 5.97 16.67 18.85
C ALA A 51 7.07 17.01 17.82
N GLY A 52 6.83 16.71 16.54
CA GLY A 52 7.76 16.85 15.43
C GLY A 52 8.18 15.48 14.87
N ALA A 53 8.56 15.46 13.61
CA ALA A 53 9.11 14.30 12.93
C ALA A 53 10.60 14.54 12.63
N ALA A 54 11.39 13.47 12.59
CA ALA A 54 12.82 13.55 12.27
C ALA A 54 13.24 12.39 11.35
N GLY A 55 14.32 12.63 10.62
CA GLY A 55 14.89 11.64 9.70
C GLY A 55 14.18 11.58 8.36
N GLU A 56 14.55 10.57 7.58
CA GLU A 56 14.06 10.35 6.23
C GLU A 56 12.54 10.15 6.19
N PRO A 57 11.78 10.94 5.41
CA PRO A 57 10.32 10.80 5.30
C PRO A 57 9.94 9.52 4.57
N ILE A 58 8.76 8.99 4.89
CA ILE A 58 8.24 7.77 4.27
C ILE A 58 7.11 8.15 3.31
N ILE A 59 7.15 7.66 2.08
CA ILE A 59 6.06 7.83 1.10
C ILE A 59 5.38 6.49 0.91
N LEU A 60 4.07 6.44 1.16
CA LEU A 60 3.22 5.27 0.91
C LEU A 60 2.58 5.37 -0.47
N VAL A 61 2.86 4.38 -1.33
CA VAL A 61 2.39 4.31 -2.70
C VAL A 61 1.41 3.15 -2.85
N HIS A 62 0.14 3.48 -3.15
CA HIS A 62 -0.96 2.53 -3.21
C HIS A 62 -0.92 1.61 -4.44
N GLY A 63 -1.62 0.48 -4.36
CA GLY A 63 -1.82 -0.44 -5.48
C GLY A 63 -2.85 0.05 -6.51
N ALA A 64 -3.20 -0.81 -7.46
CA ALA A 64 -4.26 -0.56 -8.42
C ALA A 64 -5.64 -0.44 -7.73
N ARG A 65 -6.58 0.24 -8.35
CA ARG A 65 -7.98 0.47 -7.98
C ARG A 65 -8.20 1.43 -6.82
N VAL A 66 -7.63 1.20 -5.64
CA VAL A 66 -7.96 1.95 -4.42
C VAL A 66 -6.89 2.98 -4.11
N PRO A 67 -7.26 4.27 -3.91
CA PRO A 67 -6.31 5.35 -3.66
C PRO A 67 -5.64 5.26 -2.28
N GLY A 68 -4.63 6.09 -2.07
CA GLY A 68 -3.73 6.04 -0.93
C GLY A 68 -4.41 6.13 0.42
N ILE A 69 -5.35 7.07 0.60
CA ILE A 69 -6.02 7.25 1.91
C ILE A 69 -6.82 6.00 2.30
N ALA A 70 -7.59 5.43 1.37
CA ALA A 70 -8.33 4.22 1.62
C ALA A 70 -7.41 3.02 1.87
N SER A 71 -6.23 2.99 1.24
CA SER A 71 -5.26 1.93 1.42
C SER A 71 -4.47 2.03 2.73
N PHE A 72 -4.14 3.26 3.21
CA PHE A 72 -3.10 3.40 4.23
C PHE A 72 -3.45 4.30 5.42
N ASP A 73 -4.57 5.05 5.39
CA ASP A 73 -4.91 5.96 6.49
C ASP A 73 -6.43 6.04 6.72
N LEU A 74 -7.03 4.93 7.05
CA LEU A 74 -8.42 4.84 7.47
C LEU A 74 -8.58 5.36 8.91
N ASP A 75 -9.67 6.09 9.15
CA ASP A 75 -10.00 6.63 10.48
C ASP A 75 -10.76 5.59 11.33
N VAL A 76 -10.13 4.44 11.52
CA VAL A 76 -10.60 3.35 12.39
C VAL A 76 -9.40 2.63 13.01
N PRO A 77 -9.53 2.07 14.23
CA PRO A 77 -8.47 1.29 14.85
C PRO A 77 -7.97 0.17 13.91
N GLY A 78 -6.66 0.03 13.78
CA GLY A 78 -6.03 -0.97 12.91
C GLY A 78 -6.12 -0.64 11.41
N GLY A 79 -6.67 0.51 11.01
CA GLY A 79 -6.85 0.89 9.60
C GLY A 79 -5.78 1.83 9.03
N SER A 80 -4.82 2.29 9.85
CA SER A 80 -3.82 3.27 9.40
C SER A 80 -2.39 2.75 9.53
N LEU A 81 -1.83 2.24 8.44
CA LEU A 81 -0.39 1.97 8.34
C LEU A 81 0.44 3.25 8.47
N ALA A 82 -0.09 4.38 7.97
CA ALA A 82 0.59 5.66 8.04
C ALA A 82 0.78 6.12 9.50
N ALA A 83 -0.26 5.97 10.33
CA ALA A 83 -0.19 6.30 11.74
C ALA A 83 0.80 5.41 12.49
N ASP A 84 0.74 4.09 12.27
CA ASP A 84 1.63 3.13 12.93
C ASP A 84 3.11 3.40 12.62
N LEU A 85 3.43 3.69 11.35
CA LEU A 85 4.81 3.99 10.95
C LEU A 85 5.27 5.35 11.49
N ALA A 86 4.39 6.37 11.46
CA ALA A 86 4.71 7.69 11.99
C ALA A 86 4.99 7.63 13.49
N GLU A 87 4.18 6.90 14.24
CA GLU A 87 4.33 6.73 15.69
C GLU A 87 5.58 5.91 16.03
N ARG A 88 5.73 4.75 15.39
CA ARG A 88 6.79 3.80 15.71
C ARG A 88 8.18 4.30 15.35
N LEU A 89 8.31 5.09 14.28
CA LEU A 89 9.58 5.58 13.76
C LEU A 89 9.86 7.06 14.09
N GLY A 90 8.85 7.80 14.59
CA GLY A 90 8.99 9.24 14.79
C GLY A 90 9.18 10.04 13.51
N ARG A 91 8.76 9.50 12.35
CA ARG A 91 8.98 10.06 11.02
C ARG A 91 7.70 10.66 10.43
N ALA A 92 7.85 11.57 9.49
CA ALA A 92 6.73 12.03 8.66
C ALA A 92 6.41 10.98 7.59
N VAL A 93 5.13 10.64 7.45
CA VAL A 93 4.61 9.68 6.47
C VAL A 93 3.69 10.39 5.50
N PHE A 94 3.97 10.28 4.21
CA PHE A 94 3.23 10.93 3.13
C PHE A 94 2.44 9.88 2.36
N VAL A 95 1.13 9.91 2.49
CA VAL A 95 0.21 9.04 1.74
C VAL A 95 -0.22 9.76 0.48
N MET A 96 0.17 9.27 -0.69
CA MET A 96 -0.16 9.89 -1.96
C MET A 96 -1.31 9.20 -2.68
N ASP A 97 -2.08 9.96 -3.45
CA ASP A 97 -2.96 9.45 -4.50
C ASP A 97 -2.25 9.65 -5.85
N ALA A 98 -2.02 8.60 -6.61
CA ALA A 98 -1.49 8.73 -7.97
C ALA A 98 -2.49 9.47 -8.89
N ARG A 99 -2.02 10.03 -10.01
CA ARG A 99 -2.88 10.69 -11.02
C ARG A 99 -4.07 9.81 -11.40
N GLY A 100 -5.26 10.40 -11.46
CA GLY A 100 -6.50 9.70 -11.75
C GLY A 100 -7.16 9.02 -10.56
N TYR A 101 -6.49 8.95 -9.40
CA TYR A 101 -7.00 8.36 -8.17
C TYR A 101 -7.33 9.43 -7.13
N GLY A 102 -8.26 9.11 -6.24
CA GLY A 102 -8.54 9.90 -5.04
C GLY A 102 -8.77 11.39 -5.32
N GLY A 103 -8.05 12.22 -4.57
CA GLY A 103 -8.08 13.68 -4.69
C GLY A 103 -7.08 14.26 -5.68
N SER A 104 -6.29 13.43 -6.38
CA SER A 104 -5.38 13.88 -7.44
C SER A 104 -6.12 14.22 -8.73
N ASP A 105 -5.50 15.03 -9.59
CA ASP A 105 -6.08 15.39 -10.87
C ASP A 105 -6.34 14.15 -11.73
N ARG A 106 -7.51 14.15 -12.37
CA ARG A 106 -7.92 13.09 -13.27
C ARG A 106 -7.59 13.46 -14.72
N PRO A 107 -7.00 12.54 -15.51
CA PRO A 107 -6.92 12.72 -16.94
C PRO A 107 -8.31 13.04 -17.53
N ALA A 108 -8.42 14.04 -18.40
CA ALA A 108 -9.69 14.45 -19.01
C ALA A 108 -10.41 13.31 -19.76
N ALA A 109 -9.67 12.29 -20.17
CA ALA A 109 -10.25 11.08 -20.77
C ALA A 109 -11.13 10.27 -19.78
N MET A 110 -11.01 10.47 -18.48
CA MET A 110 -11.88 9.81 -17.47
C MET A 110 -13.29 10.42 -17.42
N ASP A 111 -13.53 11.56 -18.07
CA ASP A 111 -14.86 12.17 -18.19
C ASP A 111 -15.62 11.69 -19.43
N ARG A 112 -14.99 10.81 -20.22
CA ARG A 112 -15.57 10.14 -21.38
C ARG A 112 -15.72 8.65 -21.14
N PRO A 113 -16.50 7.90 -21.94
CA PRO A 113 -16.60 6.45 -21.85
C PRO A 113 -15.23 5.78 -21.85
N ALA A 114 -15.02 4.82 -20.93
CA ALA A 114 -13.72 4.15 -20.76
C ALA A 114 -13.20 3.51 -22.06
N ALA A 115 -14.11 3.01 -22.92
CA ALA A 115 -13.77 2.37 -24.19
C ALA A 115 -13.16 3.34 -25.23
N GLU A 116 -13.28 4.67 -25.04
CA GLU A 116 -12.74 5.67 -25.96
C GLU A 116 -11.26 5.98 -25.73
N SER A 117 -10.65 5.42 -24.69
CA SER A 117 -9.25 5.66 -24.39
C SER A 117 -8.51 4.36 -24.07
N ARG A 118 -7.19 4.39 -24.29
CA ARG A 118 -6.28 3.34 -23.82
C ARG A 118 -6.15 3.42 -22.29
N PRO A 119 -5.63 2.37 -21.63
CA PRO A 119 -5.36 2.40 -20.19
C PRO A 119 -4.58 3.65 -19.75
N LEU A 120 -5.17 4.40 -18.80
CA LEU A 120 -4.66 5.69 -18.30
C LEU A 120 -3.80 5.47 -17.05
N SER A 121 -2.90 6.41 -16.77
CA SER A 121 -2.03 6.40 -15.58
C SER A 121 -1.13 5.16 -15.53
N ARG A 122 -0.31 5.00 -16.58
CA ARG A 122 0.72 3.96 -16.67
C ARG A 122 1.89 4.27 -15.74
N GLY A 123 2.69 3.26 -15.38
CA GLY A 123 3.84 3.43 -14.49
C GLY A 123 4.82 4.52 -14.93
N HIS A 124 5.09 4.66 -16.23
CA HIS A 124 5.94 5.73 -16.77
C HIS A 124 5.37 7.16 -16.59
N GLU A 125 4.09 7.29 -16.28
CA GLU A 125 3.45 8.56 -15.88
C GLU A 125 3.48 8.70 -14.36
N VAL A 126 3.15 7.63 -13.60
CA VAL A 126 3.06 7.65 -12.14
C VAL A 126 4.42 7.89 -11.47
N VAL A 127 5.53 7.50 -12.09
CA VAL A 127 6.88 7.85 -11.57
C VAL A 127 7.11 9.35 -11.46
N ARG A 128 6.43 10.18 -12.28
CA ARG A 128 6.47 11.64 -12.17
C ARG A 128 5.65 12.15 -10.98
N ASP A 129 4.60 11.42 -10.62
CA ASP A 129 3.79 11.72 -9.43
C ASP A 129 4.64 11.47 -8.18
N ILE A 130 5.31 10.32 -8.14
CA ILE A 130 6.23 9.97 -7.04
C ILE A 130 7.36 11.01 -6.95
N ASP A 131 7.93 11.47 -8.07
CA ASP A 131 8.97 12.52 -8.07
C ASP A 131 8.49 13.83 -7.44
N ALA A 132 7.28 14.27 -7.79
CA ALA A 132 6.71 15.49 -7.21
C ALA A 132 6.48 15.36 -5.69
N VAL A 133 6.01 14.19 -5.23
CA VAL A 133 5.81 13.91 -3.81
C VAL A 133 7.14 13.78 -3.09
N ALA A 134 8.14 13.11 -3.67
CA ALA A 134 9.46 12.94 -3.09
C ALA A 134 10.17 14.30 -2.87
N ARG A 135 10.11 15.19 -3.85
CA ARG A 135 10.66 16.54 -3.71
C ARG A 135 9.97 17.32 -2.60
N LEU A 136 8.63 17.30 -2.55
CA LEU A 136 7.88 17.99 -1.50
C LEU A 136 8.18 17.41 -0.12
N ALA A 137 8.25 16.09 0.02
CA ALA A 137 8.53 15.42 1.29
C ALA A 137 9.96 15.73 1.78
N ALA A 138 10.96 15.65 0.88
CA ALA A 138 12.35 15.99 1.19
C ALA A 138 12.52 17.46 1.61
N GLU A 139 11.89 18.40 0.89
CA GLU A 139 11.89 19.83 1.23
C GLU A 139 11.26 20.10 2.60
N ARG A 140 10.09 19.47 2.89
CA ARG A 140 9.39 19.67 4.16
C ARG A 140 10.14 19.11 5.38
N THR A 141 10.92 18.06 5.18
CA THR A 141 11.68 17.39 6.25
C THR A 141 13.14 17.80 6.31
N GLY A 142 13.64 18.55 5.32
CA GLY A 142 15.04 18.96 5.24
C GLY A 142 16.00 17.80 4.99
N THR A 143 15.55 16.77 4.22
CA THR A 143 16.34 15.59 3.87
C THR A 143 16.64 15.57 2.38
N ASP A 144 17.68 14.82 1.97
CA ASP A 144 18.05 14.66 0.55
C ASP A 144 17.33 13.48 -0.09
N THR A 145 16.94 12.48 0.71
CA THR A 145 16.31 11.24 0.27
C THR A 145 14.97 10.98 0.95
N VAL A 146 14.21 10.06 0.37
CA VAL A 146 12.95 9.55 0.91
C VAL A 146 12.96 8.02 0.97
N ALA A 147 12.25 7.45 1.95
CA ALA A 147 11.92 6.04 1.96
C ALA A 147 10.62 5.81 1.19
N LEU A 148 10.60 4.83 0.29
CA LEU A 148 9.40 4.43 -0.44
C LEU A 148 8.86 3.11 0.11
N VAL A 149 7.57 3.06 0.41
CA VAL A 149 6.86 1.84 0.78
C VAL A 149 5.70 1.68 -0.19
N GLY A 150 5.84 0.76 -1.14
CA GLY A 150 4.84 0.53 -2.17
C GLY A 150 4.15 -0.82 -2.03
N TRP A 151 2.82 -0.83 -2.16
CA TRP A 151 1.99 -2.02 -2.12
C TRP A 151 1.49 -2.42 -3.50
N ALA A 152 1.61 -3.70 -3.86
CA ALA A 152 1.17 -4.27 -5.14
C ALA A 152 1.75 -3.46 -6.33
N THR A 153 0.91 -2.89 -7.19
CA THR A 153 1.36 -2.02 -8.28
C THR A 153 2.15 -0.81 -7.78
N GLY A 154 1.83 -0.29 -6.58
CA GLY A 154 2.59 0.78 -5.94
C GLY A 154 4.04 0.38 -5.63
N GLY A 155 4.27 -0.89 -5.30
CA GLY A 155 5.62 -1.44 -5.13
C GLY A 155 6.41 -1.44 -6.44
N MET A 156 5.76 -1.82 -7.54
CA MET A 156 6.34 -1.74 -8.88
C MET A 156 6.65 -0.29 -9.27
N TRP A 157 5.72 0.65 -9.05
CA TRP A 157 5.93 2.07 -9.35
C TRP A 157 7.07 2.68 -8.52
N SER A 158 7.14 2.34 -7.23
CA SER A 158 8.21 2.78 -6.32
C SER A 158 9.57 2.28 -6.78
N ALA A 159 9.67 1.01 -7.15
CA ALA A 159 10.90 0.42 -7.68
C ALA A 159 11.30 1.02 -9.03
N TRP A 160 10.32 1.28 -9.90
CA TRP A 160 10.57 1.96 -11.17
C TRP A 160 11.11 3.39 -10.93
N TYR A 161 10.49 4.14 -10.02
CA TYR A 161 11.01 5.46 -9.63
C TYR A 161 12.44 5.37 -9.10
N ALA A 162 12.71 4.45 -8.16
CA ALA A 162 14.04 4.25 -7.58
C ALA A 162 15.11 3.87 -8.64
N SER A 163 14.71 3.20 -9.73
CA SER A 163 15.61 2.89 -10.83
C SER A 163 15.96 4.09 -11.71
N LEU A 164 15.10 5.12 -11.75
CA LEU A 164 15.29 6.33 -12.56
C LEU A 164 15.99 7.46 -11.78
N TRP A 165 15.76 7.55 -10.48
CA TRP A 165 16.34 8.57 -9.59
C TRP A 165 16.91 7.90 -8.32
N PRO A 166 17.94 7.04 -8.47
CA PRO A 166 18.48 6.28 -7.35
C PRO A 166 19.04 7.19 -6.24
N GLU A 167 19.52 8.38 -6.57
CA GLU A 167 20.07 9.35 -5.63
C GLU A 167 19.02 9.99 -4.69
N ARG A 168 17.74 9.81 -4.98
CA ARG A 168 16.64 10.38 -4.18
C ARG A 168 15.97 9.38 -3.25
N VAL A 169 16.33 8.12 -3.34
CA VAL A 169 15.73 7.05 -2.56
C VAL A 169 16.78 6.48 -1.61
N GLY A 170 16.55 6.65 -0.31
CA GLY A 170 17.43 6.09 0.71
C GLY A 170 17.02 4.67 1.11
N HIS A 171 15.72 4.35 1.05
CA HIS A 171 15.23 2.99 1.32
C HIS A 171 14.03 2.66 0.42
N LEU A 172 13.95 1.39 -0.01
CA LEU A 172 12.84 0.89 -0.84
C LEU A 172 12.20 -0.35 -0.21
N VAL A 173 10.90 -0.28 0.06
CA VAL A 173 10.08 -1.44 0.49
C VAL A 173 9.08 -1.77 -0.60
N VAL A 174 9.10 -3.00 -1.07
CA VAL A 174 8.22 -3.53 -2.13
C VAL A 174 7.37 -4.65 -1.53
N LEU A 175 6.06 -4.37 -1.33
CA LEU A 175 5.11 -5.28 -0.72
C LEU A 175 4.20 -5.91 -1.77
N ASN A 176 4.20 -7.24 -1.89
CA ASN A 176 3.28 -8.02 -2.74
C ASN A 176 3.21 -7.53 -4.20
N ALA A 177 4.33 -7.17 -4.81
CA ALA A 177 4.40 -6.60 -6.15
C ALA A 177 4.87 -7.61 -7.20
N LEU A 178 4.39 -7.46 -8.43
CA LEU A 178 4.93 -8.14 -9.61
C LEU A 178 6.24 -7.47 -10.04
N TYR A 179 7.11 -8.27 -10.66
CA TYR A 179 8.34 -7.76 -11.29
C TYR A 179 8.55 -8.31 -12.72
N GLY A 180 7.94 -9.45 -13.03
CA GLY A 180 8.18 -10.18 -14.27
C GLY A 180 9.18 -11.31 -14.11
N GLY A 181 9.23 -11.94 -12.93
CA GLY A 181 10.09 -13.08 -12.63
C GLY A 181 9.73 -14.35 -13.40
N THR A 182 8.49 -14.48 -13.82
CA THR A 182 7.97 -15.61 -14.61
C THR A 182 6.83 -15.18 -15.51
N ASP A 183 6.52 -15.93 -16.54
CA ASP A 183 5.38 -15.74 -17.45
C ASP A 183 4.13 -16.55 -17.04
N ARG A 184 4.18 -17.26 -15.91
CA ARG A 184 3.13 -18.18 -15.43
C ARG A 184 2.27 -17.56 -14.33
N HIS A 185 1.64 -16.41 -14.60
CA HIS A 185 0.67 -15.85 -13.67
C HIS A 185 -0.69 -16.55 -13.83
N PRO A 186 -1.37 -16.96 -12.74
CA PRO A 186 -2.58 -17.81 -12.84
C PRO A 186 -3.78 -17.13 -13.49
N THR A 187 -3.88 -15.79 -13.46
CA THR A 187 -5.07 -15.05 -13.90
C THR A 187 -4.78 -13.87 -14.80
N LEU A 188 -3.53 -13.53 -15.08
CA LEU A 188 -3.13 -12.35 -15.84
C LEU A 188 -1.96 -12.69 -16.78
N GLY A 189 -1.75 -11.86 -17.79
CA GLY A 189 -0.69 -12.06 -18.78
C GLY A 189 -1.18 -12.74 -20.07
N PRO A 190 -0.28 -13.08 -20.98
CA PRO A 190 -0.61 -13.70 -22.26
C PRO A 190 -1.44 -14.97 -22.07
N GLY A 191 -2.53 -15.09 -22.86
CA GLY A 191 -3.45 -16.24 -22.78
C GLY A 191 -4.45 -16.21 -21.62
N SER A 192 -4.42 -15.20 -20.74
CA SER A 192 -5.43 -15.01 -19.71
C SER A 192 -6.73 -14.42 -20.29
N PRO A 193 -7.85 -14.41 -19.53
CA PRO A 193 -9.08 -13.74 -19.95
C PRO A 193 -8.92 -12.22 -20.18
N ALA A 194 -7.86 -11.60 -19.66
CA ALA A 194 -7.52 -10.21 -19.90
C ALA A 194 -6.75 -9.97 -21.20
N ALA A 195 -6.27 -11.03 -21.86
CA ALA A 195 -5.55 -10.93 -23.14
C ALA A 195 -6.49 -10.59 -24.29
N ASP A 196 -5.93 -9.93 -25.30
CA ASP A 196 -6.58 -9.78 -26.59
C ASP A 196 -6.70 -11.17 -27.27
N PRO A 197 -7.90 -11.64 -27.62
CA PRO A 197 -8.08 -12.95 -28.23
C PRO A 197 -7.38 -13.08 -29.60
N ASP A 198 -7.24 -11.98 -30.34
CA ASP A 198 -6.59 -11.98 -31.64
C ASP A 198 -5.06 -11.78 -31.52
N HIS A 199 -4.61 -11.19 -30.41
CA HIS A 199 -3.20 -10.91 -30.13
C HIS A 199 -2.87 -11.25 -28.67
N PRO A 200 -2.74 -12.53 -28.29
CA PRO A 200 -2.64 -12.99 -26.89
C PRO A 200 -1.49 -12.37 -26.07
N GLY A 201 -0.49 -11.81 -26.73
CA GLY A 201 0.62 -11.07 -26.08
C GLY A 201 0.27 -9.62 -25.68
N ARG A 202 -0.96 -9.17 -25.91
CA ARG A 202 -1.44 -7.83 -25.59
C ARG A 202 -2.62 -7.88 -24.64
N LEU A 203 -2.76 -6.81 -23.83
CA LEU A 203 -3.98 -6.61 -23.06
C LEU A 203 -5.16 -6.37 -24.00
N SER A 204 -6.33 -6.90 -23.66
CA SER A 204 -7.56 -6.70 -24.43
C SER A 204 -7.90 -5.22 -24.54
N PRO A 205 -8.21 -4.70 -25.74
CA PRO A 205 -8.65 -3.31 -25.94
C PRO A 205 -9.97 -3.01 -25.21
N LYS A 206 -10.73 -4.05 -24.81
CA LYS A 206 -11.97 -3.91 -24.02
C LYS A 206 -11.75 -3.40 -22.61
N VAL A 207 -10.53 -3.42 -22.10
CA VAL A 207 -10.21 -2.89 -20.76
C VAL A 207 -10.46 -1.39 -20.69
N GLY A 208 -10.17 -0.64 -21.77
CA GLY A 208 -10.39 0.80 -21.81
C GLY A 208 -9.48 1.62 -20.88
N GLY A 209 -9.80 2.90 -20.73
CA GLY A 209 -8.98 3.85 -19.98
C GLY A 209 -9.04 3.71 -18.46
N TYR A 210 -10.19 3.32 -17.95
CA TYR A 210 -10.44 3.17 -16.50
C TYR A 210 -11.50 2.10 -16.24
N THR A 211 -11.58 1.63 -15.01
CA THR A 211 -12.60 0.69 -14.53
C THR A 211 -13.56 1.36 -13.55
N LEU A 212 -14.80 0.87 -13.50
CA LEU A 212 -15.77 1.21 -12.45
C LEU A 212 -15.73 0.13 -11.37
N ASN A 213 -15.63 0.56 -10.11
CA ASN A 213 -15.49 -0.33 -8.97
C ASN A 213 -16.56 -0.01 -7.93
N THR A 214 -17.43 -0.95 -7.64
CA THR A 214 -18.40 -0.85 -6.52
C THR A 214 -17.76 -1.31 -5.21
N ALA A 215 -18.35 -0.98 -4.08
CA ALA A 215 -17.90 -1.47 -2.78
C ALA A 215 -17.81 -3.01 -2.73
N ALA A 216 -18.79 -3.70 -3.29
CA ALA A 216 -18.83 -5.17 -3.31
C ALA A 216 -17.67 -5.79 -4.11
N MET A 217 -17.15 -5.10 -5.13
CA MET A 217 -16.03 -5.59 -5.95
C MET A 217 -14.68 -5.55 -5.24
N LEU A 218 -14.57 -4.92 -4.06
CA LEU A 218 -13.32 -4.82 -3.33
C LEU A 218 -12.97 -6.09 -2.54
N PHE A 219 -13.96 -6.89 -2.16
CA PHE A 219 -13.78 -8.00 -1.24
C PHE A 219 -13.44 -9.37 -1.85
N PRO A 220 -13.92 -9.77 -3.04
CA PRO A 220 -13.73 -11.13 -3.53
C PRO A 220 -12.29 -11.61 -3.59
N SER A 221 -11.34 -10.72 -3.94
CA SER A 221 -9.91 -11.06 -3.97
C SER A 221 -9.33 -11.19 -2.56
N TRP A 222 -9.79 -10.38 -1.61
CA TRP A 222 -9.39 -10.48 -0.21
C TRP A 222 -9.96 -11.76 0.42
N ASP A 223 -11.28 -11.97 0.26
CA ASP A 223 -11.99 -13.10 0.88
C ASP A 223 -11.44 -14.47 0.47
N ARG A 224 -11.08 -14.65 -0.82
CA ARG A 224 -10.52 -15.94 -1.27
C ARG A 224 -9.13 -16.25 -0.72
N THR A 225 -8.39 -15.25 -0.26
CA THR A 225 -7.05 -15.44 0.34
C THR A 225 -7.09 -15.66 1.84
N ILE A 226 -8.20 -15.36 2.48
CA ILE A 226 -8.40 -15.64 3.90
C ILE A 226 -8.70 -17.13 4.07
N PRO A 227 -7.85 -17.91 4.77
CA PRO A 227 -7.98 -19.36 4.90
C PRO A 227 -9.03 -19.79 5.93
N ALA A 228 -9.86 -18.87 6.42
CA ALA A 228 -10.93 -19.12 7.36
C ALA A 228 -12.31 -18.93 6.73
N GLU A 229 -13.32 -19.72 7.15
CA GLU A 229 -14.70 -19.55 6.72
C GLU A 229 -15.24 -18.20 7.21
N ASN A 230 -15.07 -17.91 8.49
CA ASN A 230 -15.43 -16.61 9.05
C ASN A 230 -14.37 -15.56 8.69
N LYS A 231 -14.62 -14.74 7.68
CA LYS A 231 -13.70 -13.69 7.21
C LYS A 231 -13.44 -12.61 8.26
N ALA A 232 -14.37 -12.39 9.19
CA ALA A 232 -14.21 -11.41 10.26
C ALA A 232 -13.15 -11.82 11.31
N SER A 233 -12.80 -13.10 11.40
CA SER A 233 -11.69 -13.55 12.26
C SER A 233 -10.33 -13.11 11.71
N TRP A 234 -10.24 -12.74 10.44
CA TRP A 234 -9.01 -12.33 9.77
C TRP A 234 -8.97 -10.83 9.48
N ARG A 235 -10.06 -10.32 8.98
CA ARG A 235 -10.25 -8.92 8.59
C ARG A 235 -11.27 -8.27 9.52
N ASP A 236 -10.89 -7.15 10.16
CA ASP A 236 -11.82 -6.43 11.03
C ASP A 236 -12.98 -5.84 10.18
N PRO A 237 -14.24 -6.10 10.54
CA PRO A 237 -15.39 -5.55 9.83
C PRO A 237 -15.40 -4.02 9.74
N ALA A 238 -14.93 -3.31 10.78
CA ALA A 238 -14.86 -1.86 10.78
C ALA A 238 -13.80 -1.35 9.77
N VAL A 239 -12.66 -2.05 9.64
CA VAL A 239 -11.64 -1.75 8.63
C VAL A 239 -12.20 -2.00 7.22
N ALA A 240 -12.89 -3.13 7.02
CA ALA A 240 -13.50 -3.46 5.73
C ALA A 240 -14.55 -2.43 5.28
N GLU A 241 -15.42 -2.02 6.20
CA GLU A 241 -16.44 -1.00 5.94
C GLU A 241 -15.80 0.37 5.64
N ALA A 242 -14.83 0.79 6.44
CA ALA A 242 -14.10 2.03 6.23
C ALA A 242 -13.36 2.04 4.88
N TYR A 243 -12.71 0.92 4.52
CA TYR A 243 -12.02 0.74 3.25
C TYR A 243 -12.97 0.96 2.06
N ALA A 244 -14.13 0.30 2.06
CA ALA A 244 -15.11 0.43 1.01
C ALA A 244 -15.73 1.84 0.95
N ARG A 245 -16.07 2.42 2.09
CA ARG A 245 -16.67 3.76 2.20
C ARG A 245 -15.70 4.83 1.70
N VAL A 246 -14.43 4.79 2.14
CA VAL A 246 -13.42 5.77 1.74
C VAL A 246 -13.03 5.61 0.27
N ALA A 247 -12.98 4.36 -0.24
CA ALA A 247 -12.75 4.11 -1.66
C ALA A 247 -13.87 4.69 -2.53
N LEU A 248 -15.15 4.50 -2.18
CA LEU A 248 -16.27 5.10 -2.91
C LEU A 248 -16.23 6.63 -2.86
N ALA A 249 -16.02 7.22 -1.68
CA ALA A 249 -15.95 8.66 -1.49
C ALA A 249 -14.77 9.32 -2.23
N SER A 250 -13.81 8.54 -2.71
CA SER A 250 -12.65 9.04 -3.45
C SER A 250 -12.96 9.57 -4.86
N ASP A 251 -14.08 9.16 -5.47
CA ASP A 251 -14.56 9.70 -6.74
C ASP A 251 -15.79 10.57 -6.50
N PRO A 252 -15.73 11.90 -6.73
CA PRO A 252 -16.87 12.81 -6.53
C PRO A 252 -18.13 12.42 -7.33
N ALA A 253 -17.98 11.63 -8.39
CA ALA A 253 -19.08 11.16 -9.22
C ALA A 253 -19.55 9.74 -8.85
N ALA A 254 -19.07 9.13 -7.75
CA ALA A 254 -19.41 7.75 -7.39
C ALA A 254 -20.93 7.56 -7.20
N ASP A 255 -21.57 8.47 -6.46
CA ASP A 255 -23.00 8.41 -6.12
C ASP A 255 -23.92 8.78 -7.30
N THR A 256 -23.38 9.25 -8.42
CA THR A 256 -24.17 9.50 -9.64
C THR A 256 -24.43 8.22 -10.44
N ARG A 257 -23.90 7.10 -10.01
CA ARG A 257 -24.03 5.78 -10.63
C ARG A 257 -24.91 4.85 -9.79
N ASP A 258 -25.59 3.95 -10.44
CA ASP A 258 -26.40 2.92 -9.80
C ASP A 258 -25.94 1.51 -10.26
N PRO A 259 -25.35 0.69 -9.37
CA PRO A 259 -24.96 1.01 -7.99
C PRO A 259 -23.79 2.03 -7.94
N PRO A 260 -23.61 2.73 -6.80
CA PRO A 260 -22.49 3.65 -6.60
C PRO A 260 -21.14 3.00 -6.92
N ALA A 261 -20.32 3.68 -7.72
CA ALA A 261 -19.03 3.14 -8.18
C ALA A 261 -18.01 4.25 -8.42
N PHE A 262 -16.78 4.02 -8.00
CA PHE A 262 -15.67 4.93 -8.25
C PHE A 262 -14.84 4.50 -9.47
N ARG A 263 -14.23 5.46 -10.15
CA ARG A 263 -13.34 5.24 -11.28
C ARG A 263 -11.91 4.99 -10.79
N ALA A 264 -11.25 4.00 -11.40
CA ALA A 264 -9.82 3.77 -11.23
C ALA A 264 -9.15 3.61 -12.59
N PRO A 265 -8.06 4.33 -12.88
CA PRO A 265 -7.30 4.18 -14.12
C PRO A 265 -6.87 2.73 -14.37
N ALA A 266 -6.90 2.31 -15.63
CA ALA A 266 -6.56 0.93 -16.01
C ALA A 266 -5.08 0.72 -16.38
N GLY A 267 -4.25 1.77 -16.30
CA GLY A 267 -2.81 1.68 -16.62
C GLY A 267 -2.06 0.68 -15.76
N ALA A 268 -2.40 0.64 -14.46
CA ALA A 268 -1.88 -0.38 -13.53
C ALA A 268 -2.18 -1.82 -14.00
N THR A 269 -3.35 -2.06 -14.59
CA THR A 269 -3.73 -3.37 -15.13
C THR A 269 -2.88 -3.72 -16.36
N GLU A 270 -2.61 -2.75 -17.24
CA GLU A 270 -1.79 -2.99 -18.42
C GLU A 270 -0.32 -3.27 -18.04
N ASP A 271 0.25 -2.50 -17.10
CA ASP A 271 1.61 -2.74 -16.61
C ASP A 271 1.72 -4.13 -15.96
N SER A 272 0.76 -4.46 -15.12
CA SER A 272 0.71 -5.77 -14.46
C SER A 272 0.51 -6.92 -15.45
N PHE A 273 -0.24 -6.72 -16.54
CA PHE A 273 -0.40 -7.70 -17.60
C PHE A 273 0.94 -8.07 -18.23
N TYR A 274 1.78 -7.08 -18.51
CA TYR A 274 3.09 -7.34 -19.09
C TYR A 274 4.05 -7.98 -18.09
N GLN A 275 4.05 -7.56 -16.83
CA GLN A 275 4.87 -8.19 -15.79
C GLN A 275 4.41 -9.64 -15.48
N ALA A 276 3.12 -9.89 -15.49
CA ALA A 276 2.56 -11.23 -15.36
C ALA A 276 3.02 -12.16 -16.49
N GLY A 277 3.28 -11.60 -17.68
CA GLY A 277 3.87 -12.26 -18.83
C GLY A 277 5.41 -12.31 -18.86
N GLY A 278 6.07 -12.03 -17.74
CA GLY A 278 7.53 -12.13 -17.60
C GLY A 278 8.33 -10.92 -18.10
N ARG A 279 7.68 -9.78 -18.41
CA ARG A 279 8.39 -8.60 -18.91
C ARG A 279 8.83 -7.68 -17.76
N ARG A 280 10.13 -7.33 -17.73
CA ARG A 280 10.65 -6.23 -16.90
C ARG A 280 10.19 -4.91 -17.52
N LEU A 281 9.57 -4.02 -16.73
CA LEU A 281 9.17 -2.69 -17.18
C LEU A 281 10.18 -1.61 -16.79
N PHE A 282 11.09 -1.92 -15.90
CA PHE A 282 12.19 -1.08 -15.44
C PHE A 282 13.42 -1.95 -15.14
N ASP A 283 14.55 -1.32 -14.96
CA ASP A 283 15.83 -1.96 -14.65
C ASP A 283 16.13 -1.88 -13.14
N ALA A 284 15.90 -2.97 -12.40
CA ALA A 284 16.23 -3.02 -10.97
C ALA A 284 17.75 -2.89 -10.71
N GLY A 285 18.60 -3.23 -11.70
CA GLY A 285 20.05 -3.06 -11.60
C GLY A 285 20.52 -1.61 -11.47
N SER A 286 19.63 -0.63 -11.71
CA SER A 286 19.92 0.79 -11.50
C SER A 286 19.59 1.28 -10.08
N ILE A 287 18.93 0.49 -9.25
CA ILE A 287 18.59 0.83 -7.86
C ILE A 287 19.84 0.71 -6.99
N THR A 288 20.15 1.76 -6.25
CA THR A 288 21.30 1.79 -5.32
C THR A 288 20.88 1.64 -3.86
N ALA A 289 19.69 2.15 -3.51
CA ALA A 289 19.16 2.04 -2.15
C ALA A 289 19.05 0.59 -1.67
N PRO A 290 19.17 0.33 -0.35
CA PRO A 290 18.81 -0.95 0.23
C PRO A 290 17.33 -1.25 -0.04
N VAL A 291 17.00 -2.53 -0.27
CA VAL A 291 15.67 -2.99 -0.68
C VAL A 291 15.15 -4.05 0.29
N LEU A 292 13.91 -3.87 0.74
CA LEU A 292 13.13 -4.89 1.43
C LEU A 292 12.01 -5.39 0.51
N LEU A 293 12.10 -6.65 0.09
CA LEU A 293 11.05 -7.34 -0.66
C LEU A 293 10.18 -8.13 0.32
N VAL A 294 8.89 -7.81 0.39
CA VAL A 294 7.94 -8.49 1.27
C VAL A 294 6.88 -9.19 0.46
N ARG A 295 6.68 -10.48 0.71
CA ARG A 295 5.59 -11.26 0.15
C ARG A 295 4.77 -11.88 1.26
N SER A 296 3.45 -11.76 1.18
CA SER A 296 2.53 -12.47 2.06
C SER A 296 2.36 -13.92 1.64
N GLU A 297 2.25 -14.86 2.59
CA GLU A 297 2.09 -16.29 2.29
C GLU A 297 0.88 -16.55 1.40
N TYR A 298 -0.27 -15.93 1.70
CA TYR A 298 -1.51 -16.05 0.93
C TYR A 298 -1.68 -14.97 -0.14
N ASP A 299 -0.58 -14.38 -0.61
CA ASP A 299 -0.67 -13.43 -1.71
C ASP A 299 -1.06 -14.13 -3.02
N PHE A 300 -2.11 -13.63 -3.67
CA PHE A 300 -2.58 -14.12 -4.96
C PHE A 300 -1.96 -13.40 -6.16
N TRP A 301 -1.21 -12.32 -5.89
CA TRP A 301 -0.75 -11.37 -6.91
C TRP A 301 0.71 -11.56 -7.26
N SER A 302 1.62 -11.33 -6.31
CA SER A 302 3.05 -11.55 -6.52
C SER A 302 3.40 -13.05 -6.42
N ARG A 303 4.50 -13.43 -7.05
CA ARG A 303 4.98 -14.81 -7.09
C ARG A 303 6.36 -14.87 -6.44
N PRO A 304 6.76 -16.01 -5.85
CA PRO A 304 8.13 -16.16 -5.32
C PRO A 304 9.22 -15.84 -6.36
N GLU A 305 8.97 -16.14 -7.64
CA GLU A 305 9.86 -15.85 -8.76
C GLU A 305 10.02 -14.36 -9.02
N ASP A 306 9.03 -13.52 -8.66
CA ASP A 306 9.16 -12.07 -8.78
C ASP A 306 10.18 -11.52 -7.77
N LEU A 307 10.16 -12.03 -6.52
CA LEU A 307 11.12 -11.63 -5.49
C LEU A 307 12.53 -12.10 -5.85
N ALA A 308 12.67 -13.36 -6.27
CA ALA A 308 13.96 -13.94 -6.65
C ALA A 308 14.58 -13.15 -7.81
N ALA A 309 13.81 -12.94 -8.88
CA ALA A 309 14.30 -12.20 -10.05
C ALA A 309 14.62 -10.74 -9.75
N PHE A 310 13.84 -10.08 -8.88
CA PHE A 310 14.16 -8.71 -8.45
C PHE A 310 15.49 -8.68 -7.68
N ALA A 311 15.68 -9.61 -6.73
CA ALA A 311 16.89 -9.69 -5.93
C ALA A 311 18.13 -9.98 -6.81
N ASP A 312 17.99 -10.86 -7.80
CA ASP A 312 19.06 -11.19 -8.74
C ASP A 312 19.40 -10.00 -9.66
N ASP A 313 18.40 -9.24 -10.09
CA ASP A 313 18.59 -8.11 -11.01
C ASP A 313 19.12 -6.84 -10.27
N ALA A 314 18.84 -6.64 -8.98
CA ALA A 314 19.18 -5.45 -8.20
C ALA A 314 20.66 -5.41 -7.74
N MET A 315 21.60 -5.63 -8.66
CA MET A 315 23.03 -5.83 -8.38
C MET A 315 23.74 -4.60 -7.82
N ARG A 316 23.20 -3.39 -7.96
CA ARG A 316 23.80 -2.16 -7.43
C ARG A 316 23.20 -1.71 -6.11
N SER A 317 22.19 -2.41 -5.63
CA SER A 317 21.59 -2.13 -4.32
C SER A 317 22.61 -2.37 -3.21
N GLU A 318 22.62 -1.53 -2.20
CA GLU A 318 23.43 -1.70 -0.98
C GLU A 318 23.07 -2.98 -0.20
N GLY A 319 21.93 -3.59 -0.49
CA GLY A 319 21.50 -4.88 0.03
C GLY A 319 20.05 -5.16 -0.29
N VAL A 320 19.73 -6.41 -0.61
CA VAL A 320 18.36 -6.88 -0.84
C VAL A 320 18.00 -7.92 0.21
N ARG A 321 16.96 -7.63 0.98
CA ARG A 321 16.38 -8.58 1.95
C ARG A 321 15.00 -9.00 1.48
N SER A 322 14.77 -10.31 1.37
CA SER A 322 13.47 -10.88 1.02
C SER A 322 12.83 -11.55 2.24
N VAL A 323 11.55 -11.27 2.47
CA VAL A 323 10.77 -11.81 3.59
C VAL A 323 9.43 -12.35 3.08
N THR A 324 9.05 -13.54 3.54
CA THR A 324 7.68 -14.05 3.41
C THR A 324 6.99 -13.94 4.76
N LEU A 325 5.85 -13.23 4.82
CA LEU A 325 5.05 -13.06 6.03
C LEU A 325 4.11 -14.26 6.19
N PRO A 326 4.32 -15.10 7.22
CA PRO A 326 3.43 -16.24 7.47
C PRO A 326 2.01 -15.77 7.80
N GLY A 327 1.01 -16.49 7.32
CA GLY A 327 -0.40 -16.22 7.61
C GLY A 327 -0.96 -14.93 7.01
N ALA A 328 -0.17 -14.10 6.36
CA ALA A 328 -0.60 -12.82 5.80
C ALA A 328 -1.29 -12.98 4.44
N THR A 329 -2.31 -12.16 4.18
CA THR A 329 -2.95 -12.06 2.86
C THR A 329 -2.29 -10.96 2.01
N HIS A 330 -2.77 -10.79 0.77
CA HIS A 330 -2.39 -9.65 -0.08
C HIS A 330 -2.59 -8.29 0.62
N TYR A 331 -3.53 -8.22 1.56
CA TYR A 331 -3.94 -7.02 2.30
C TYR A 331 -3.34 -6.98 3.72
N ALA A 332 -2.15 -7.53 3.92
CA ALA A 332 -1.49 -7.63 5.23
C ALA A 332 -1.53 -6.34 6.05
N HIS A 333 -1.47 -5.16 5.41
CA HIS A 333 -1.54 -3.85 6.05
C HIS A 333 -2.94 -3.47 6.56
N LEU A 334 -3.98 -4.22 6.19
CA LEU A 334 -5.39 -4.04 6.60
C LEU A 334 -5.96 -5.27 7.32
N ASP A 335 -5.22 -6.39 7.35
CA ASP A 335 -5.58 -7.58 8.12
C ASP A 335 -5.48 -7.29 9.64
N ARG A 336 -6.01 -8.17 10.47
CA ARG A 336 -5.85 -8.06 11.92
C ARG A 336 -4.38 -8.17 12.31
N PRO A 337 -3.97 -7.58 13.47
CA PRO A 337 -2.59 -7.59 13.96
C PRO A 337 -1.94 -8.97 13.89
N GLU A 338 -2.62 -10.00 14.41
CA GLU A 338 -2.17 -11.39 14.48
C GLU A 338 -2.09 -12.12 13.14
N HIS A 339 -2.66 -11.55 12.08
CA HIS A 339 -2.69 -12.10 10.72
C HIS A 339 -1.75 -11.38 9.73
N GLY A 340 -0.56 -11.05 10.21
CA GLY A 340 0.52 -10.53 9.40
C GLY A 340 0.71 -9.02 9.46
N ARG A 341 -0.26 -8.23 9.97
CA ARG A 341 -0.13 -6.77 10.04
C ARG A 341 0.98 -6.33 10.99
N ASP A 342 1.03 -6.88 12.21
CA ASP A 342 2.09 -6.54 13.18
C ASP A 342 3.47 -6.99 12.68
N ALA A 343 3.55 -8.17 12.04
CA ALA A 343 4.78 -8.64 11.43
C ALA A 343 5.24 -7.71 10.30
N LEU A 344 4.32 -7.26 9.42
CA LEU A 344 4.63 -6.30 8.36
C LEU A 344 5.18 -4.99 8.93
N ILE A 345 4.51 -4.41 9.92
CA ILE A 345 4.93 -3.15 10.56
C ILE A 345 6.30 -3.34 11.23
N ALA A 346 6.53 -4.47 11.90
CA ALA A 346 7.80 -4.78 12.53
C ALA A 346 8.95 -4.89 11.50
N GLU A 347 8.72 -5.58 10.38
CA GLU A 347 9.70 -5.73 9.29
C GLU A 347 10.05 -4.38 8.64
N ILE A 348 9.04 -3.56 8.34
CA ILE A 348 9.26 -2.22 7.78
C ILE A 348 10.02 -1.34 8.79
N ALA A 349 9.60 -1.36 10.06
CA ALA A 349 10.22 -0.54 11.08
C ALA A 349 11.68 -0.95 11.37
N ALA A 350 11.97 -2.25 11.40
CA ALA A 350 13.33 -2.75 11.55
C ALA A 350 14.23 -2.39 10.37
N PHE A 351 13.68 -2.39 9.15
CA PHE A 351 14.41 -2.05 7.94
C PHE A 351 14.67 -0.54 7.81
N LEU A 352 13.68 0.30 8.17
CA LEU A 352 13.79 1.76 8.09
C LEU A 352 14.40 2.39 9.37
N GLY A 353 14.45 1.65 10.47
CA GLY A 353 15.04 2.13 11.74
C GLY A 353 16.54 2.40 11.62
N PRO A 354 17.16 3.05 12.63
CA PRO A 354 18.60 3.17 12.68
C PRO A 354 19.21 1.77 12.64
N GLN A 355 20.14 1.54 11.71
CA GLN A 355 20.94 0.31 11.69
C GLN A 355 21.72 0.27 13.00
N SER A 356 21.56 -0.80 13.77
CA SER A 356 22.40 -1.04 14.94
C SER A 356 23.82 -1.27 14.44
N ASP A 357 24.76 -0.39 14.80
CA ASP A 357 26.18 -0.56 14.56
C ASP A 357 26.72 -1.86 15.17
#